data_dac2334c50764c770a2f63c9ae4b8f62
#
_entry.id   dac2334c50764c770a2f63c9ae4b8f62
#
_cell.length_a   1.000
_cell.length_b   1.000
_cell.length_c   1.000
_cell.angle_alpha   90.00
_cell.angle_beta   90.00
_cell.angle_gamma   90.00
#
_symmetry.space_group_name_H-M   'P 1'
#
loop_
_entity.id
_entity.type
_entity.pdbx_description
1 polymer ?
#
loop_
_entity_poly.entity_id
_entity_poly.type
_entity_poly.pdbx_seq_one_letter_code
_entity_poly.pdbx_strand_id
1 'polypeptide(L)'
;MQVTEQQVNEQIEQCITLARQFYNRRFVVPQLHWFHRGTNAGYAKLQSNEIYLNHVLFEQHPKYYMSDVIPHEIAHLICFTLFGRVKPHGKEWQSIMRQIYQLTPTTKHHLP
;
A
#
# COMPACT_ATOMS: atom_id res chain seq x y z
N MET A 1 18.55 -8.90 -8.54
CA MET A 1 18.76 -7.87 -7.50
C MET A 1 17.74 -8.05 -6.40
N GLN A 2 18.18 -8.14 -5.16
CA GLN A 2 17.28 -8.29 -4.02
C GLN A 2 16.80 -6.92 -3.55
N VAL A 3 15.51 -6.85 -3.20
CA VAL A 3 14.95 -5.66 -2.55
C VAL A 3 15.05 -5.88 -1.04
N THR A 4 15.60 -4.92 -0.34
CA THR A 4 15.80 -4.97 1.10
C THR A 4 14.59 -4.42 1.85
N GLU A 5 14.50 -4.73 3.16
CA GLU A 5 13.48 -4.15 4.02
C GLU A 5 13.60 -2.61 4.06
N GLN A 6 14.84 -2.10 4.04
CA GLN A 6 15.06 -0.66 3.99
C GLN A 6 14.42 -0.05 2.74
N GLN A 7 14.57 -0.69 1.58
CA GLN A 7 13.96 -0.21 0.34
C GLN A 7 12.44 -0.27 0.42
N VAL A 8 11.88 -1.29 1.07
CA VAL A 8 10.42 -1.37 1.30
C VAL A 8 9.96 -0.17 2.14
N ASN A 9 10.67 0.13 3.23
CA ASN A 9 10.34 1.27 4.07
C ASN A 9 10.46 2.60 3.32
N GLU A 10 11.47 2.75 2.48
CA GLU A 10 11.62 3.93 1.64
C GLU A 10 10.47 4.08 0.65
N GLN A 11 9.99 2.98 0.07
CA GLN A 11 8.85 3.01 -0.83
C GLN A 11 7.56 3.39 -0.10
N ILE A 12 7.36 2.88 1.11
CA ILE A 12 6.22 3.28 1.95
C ILE A 12 6.27 4.80 2.20
N GLU A 13 7.43 5.32 2.59
CA GLU A 13 7.60 6.75 2.83
C GLU A 13 7.36 7.57 1.56
N GLN A 14 7.84 7.09 0.42
CA GLN A 14 7.62 7.77 -0.87
C GLN A 14 6.13 7.83 -1.22
N CYS A 15 5.40 6.74 -1.01
CA CYS A 15 3.95 6.71 -1.25
C CYS A 15 3.23 7.73 -0.36
N ILE A 16 3.63 7.83 0.91
CA ILE A 16 3.06 8.82 1.83
C ILE A 16 3.41 10.25 1.41
N THR A 17 4.66 10.47 0.99
CA THR A 17 5.10 11.79 0.52
C THR A 17 4.28 12.25 -0.68
N LEU A 18 4.04 11.37 -1.64
CA LEU A 18 3.21 11.68 -2.82
C LEU A 18 1.79 12.07 -2.40
N ALA A 19 1.21 11.36 -1.43
CA ALA A 19 -0.12 11.68 -0.94
C ALA A 19 -0.14 13.04 -0.23
N ARG A 20 0.86 13.34 0.58
CA ARG A 20 0.99 14.64 1.25
C ARG A 20 1.04 15.79 0.25
N GLN A 21 1.80 15.61 -0.81
CA GLN A 21 1.94 16.63 -1.84
C GLN A 21 0.65 16.82 -2.63
N PHE A 22 0.00 15.71 -3.00
CA PHE A 22 -1.23 15.76 -3.80
C PHE A 22 -2.37 16.44 -3.06
N TYR A 23 -2.57 16.06 -1.78
CA TYR A 23 -3.69 16.57 -0.99
C TYR A 23 -3.34 17.81 -0.17
N ASN A 24 -2.07 18.21 -0.14
CA ASN A 24 -1.58 19.28 0.72
C ASN A 24 -2.02 19.04 2.17
N ARG A 25 -1.78 17.86 2.68
CA ARG A 25 -2.29 17.39 3.95
C ARG A 25 -1.28 16.46 4.61
N ARG A 26 -1.30 16.40 5.95
CA ARG A 26 -0.44 15.50 6.72
C ARG A 26 -1.02 14.08 6.71
N PHE A 27 -0.16 13.11 6.44
CA PHE A 27 -0.44 11.69 6.63
C PHE A 27 0.71 11.11 7.43
N VAL A 28 0.40 10.22 8.39
CA VAL A 28 1.40 9.58 9.22
C VAL A 28 1.90 8.33 8.50
N VAL A 29 3.22 8.13 8.47
CA VAL A 29 3.82 6.92 7.88
C VAL A 29 3.35 5.71 8.69
N PRO A 30 2.78 4.68 8.04
CA PRO A 30 2.31 3.51 8.76
C PRO A 30 3.44 2.64 9.25
N GLN A 31 3.17 1.85 10.29
CA GLN A 31 4.09 0.86 10.80
C GLN A 31 4.01 -0.40 9.92
N LEU A 32 5.17 -0.92 9.53
CA LEU A 32 5.28 -2.13 8.71
C LEU A 32 5.41 -3.35 9.61
N HIS A 33 4.64 -4.38 9.29
CA HIS A 33 4.73 -5.72 9.88
C HIS A 33 4.83 -6.77 8.79
N TRP A 34 5.48 -7.88 9.09
CA TRP A 34 5.64 -9.01 8.16
C TRP A 34 4.90 -10.23 8.69
N PHE A 35 4.36 -11.03 7.77
CA PHE A 35 3.85 -12.37 8.10
C PHE A 35 4.38 -13.35 7.06
N HIS A 36 4.33 -14.66 7.36
CA HIS A 36 5.13 -15.64 6.64
C HIS A 36 4.34 -16.85 6.14
N ARG A 37 3.02 -16.74 5.98
CA ARG A 37 2.19 -17.86 5.53
C ARG A 37 0.97 -17.38 4.77
N GLY A 38 0.39 -18.33 4.01
CA GLY A 38 -0.84 -18.09 3.28
C GLY A 38 -0.61 -17.46 1.92
N THR A 39 -1.70 -17.17 1.24
CA THR A 39 -1.69 -16.65 -0.12
C THR A 39 -2.05 -15.17 -0.22
N ASN A 40 -2.39 -14.54 0.89
CA ASN A 40 -2.68 -13.12 0.93
C ASN A 40 -1.36 -12.34 0.81
N ALA A 41 -1.29 -11.43 -0.16
CA ALA A 41 -0.07 -10.65 -0.39
C ALA A 41 0.17 -9.61 0.71
N GLY A 42 -0.90 -9.04 1.27
CA GLY A 42 -0.80 -8.04 2.31
C GLY A 42 -2.15 -7.45 2.65
N TYR A 43 -2.19 -6.64 3.70
CA TYR A 43 -3.40 -5.93 4.09
C TYR A 43 -3.04 -4.71 4.95
N ALA A 44 -3.99 -3.81 5.08
CA ALA A 44 -3.86 -2.60 5.90
C ALA A 44 -4.81 -2.67 7.08
N LYS A 45 -4.33 -2.30 8.28
CA LYS A 45 -5.17 -2.10 9.44
C LYS A 45 -5.45 -0.60 9.56
N LEU A 46 -6.67 -0.23 9.24
CA LEU A 46 -7.03 1.18 9.04
C LEU A 46 -6.95 2.00 10.33
N GLN A 47 -7.52 1.49 11.41
CA GLN A 47 -7.61 2.25 12.66
C GLN A 47 -6.25 2.44 13.34
N SER A 48 -5.38 1.44 13.23
CA SER A 48 -4.06 1.49 13.86
C SER A 48 -2.96 2.01 12.94
N ASN A 49 -3.28 2.30 11.68
CA ASN A 49 -2.34 2.79 10.67
C ASN A 49 -1.15 1.84 10.51
N GLU A 50 -1.46 0.59 10.21
CA GLU A 50 -0.45 -0.45 10.02
C GLU A 50 -0.61 -1.11 8.65
N ILE A 51 0.51 -1.55 8.09
CA ILE A 51 0.54 -2.31 6.83
C ILE A 51 1.24 -3.64 7.12
N TYR A 52 0.63 -4.73 6.65
CA TYR A 52 1.13 -6.09 6.80
C TYR A 52 1.47 -6.64 5.43
N LEU A 53 2.68 -7.16 5.26
CA LEU A 53 3.14 -7.73 3.99
C LEU A 53 3.59 -9.17 4.20
N ASN A 54 3.28 -10.04 3.22
CA ASN A 54 3.66 -11.44 3.23
C ASN A 54 5.11 -11.57 2.75
N HIS A 55 6.00 -11.91 3.66
CA HIS A 55 7.44 -11.96 3.39
C HIS A 55 7.80 -13.04 2.38
N VAL A 56 7.11 -14.19 2.43
CA VAL A 56 7.38 -15.30 1.49
C VAL A 56 7.09 -14.85 0.05
N LEU A 57 5.92 -14.25 -0.16
CA LEU A 57 5.53 -13.77 -1.48
C LEU A 57 6.38 -12.57 -1.91
N PHE A 58 6.75 -11.71 -0.97
CA PHE A 58 7.65 -10.59 -1.25
C PHE A 58 8.99 -11.08 -1.78
N GLU A 59 9.58 -12.11 -1.16
CA GLU A 59 10.87 -12.65 -1.64
C GLU A 59 10.75 -13.22 -3.05
N GLN A 60 9.60 -13.78 -3.40
CA GLN A 60 9.35 -14.35 -4.73
C GLN A 60 9.06 -13.27 -5.78
N HIS A 61 8.44 -12.17 -5.38
CA HIS A 61 7.96 -11.12 -6.31
C HIS A 61 8.27 -9.72 -5.81
N PRO A 62 9.55 -9.40 -5.54
CA PRO A 62 9.89 -8.13 -4.89
C PRO A 62 9.52 -6.91 -5.72
N LYS A 63 9.69 -6.96 -7.05
CA LYS A 63 9.35 -5.82 -7.92
C LYS A 63 7.86 -5.54 -7.91
N TYR A 64 7.03 -6.58 -7.91
CA TYR A 64 5.59 -6.42 -7.86
C TYR A 64 5.15 -5.78 -6.54
N TYR A 65 5.81 -6.17 -5.43
CA TYR A 65 5.53 -5.54 -4.14
C TYR A 65 5.83 -4.05 -4.17
N MET A 66 6.96 -3.67 -4.74
CA MET A 66 7.35 -2.26 -4.80
C MET A 66 6.41 -1.44 -5.66
N SER A 67 6.02 -1.97 -6.83
CA SER A 67 5.21 -1.22 -7.80
C SER A 67 3.71 -1.26 -7.50
N ASP A 68 3.20 -2.33 -6.90
CA ASP A 68 1.75 -2.56 -6.83
C ASP A 68 1.23 -2.84 -5.43
N VAL A 69 1.79 -3.80 -4.70
CA VAL A 69 1.25 -4.20 -3.40
C VAL A 69 1.34 -3.06 -2.39
N ILE A 70 2.50 -2.42 -2.29
CA ILE A 70 2.70 -1.33 -1.32
C ILE A 70 1.78 -0.14 -1.63
N PRO A 71 1.74 0.41 -2.86
CA PRO A 71 0.80 1.48 -3.16
C PRO A 71 -0.66 1.10 -2.92
N HIS A 72 -1.05 -0.14 -3.21
CA HIS A 72 -2.41 -0.63 -2.99
C HIS A 72 -2.80 -0.52 -1.51
N GLU A 73 -1.95 -1.00 -0.61
CA GLU A 73 -2.23 -0.97 0.82
C GLU A 73 -2.14 0.45 1.39
N ILE A 74 -1.17 1.23 0.94
CA ILE A 74 -1.05 2.65 1.33
C ILE A 74 -2.31 3.42 0.91
N ALA A 75 -2.82 3.17 -0.30
CA ALA A 75 -4.04 3.83 -0.78
C ALA A 75 -5.23 3.56 0.14
N HIS A 76 -5.35 2.36 0.72
CA HIS A 76 -6.38 2.08 1.72
C HIS A 76 -6.25 2.97 2.95
N LEU A 77 -5.04 3.18 3.44
CA LEU A 77 -4.79 4.04 4.61
C LEU A 77 -5.08 5.50 4.31
N ILE A 78 -4.66 5.97 3.15
CA ILE A 78 -4.95 7.35 2.70
C ILE A 78 -6.46 7.55 2.57
N CYS A 79 -7.14 6.60 1.95
CA CYS A 79 -8.59 6.63 1.76
C CYS A 79 -9.32 6.72 3.10
N PHE A 80 -8.91 5.93 4.08
CA PHE A 80 -9.51 5.95 5.41
C PHE A 80 -9.30 7.30 6.10
N THR A 81 -8.11 7.87 5.99
CA THR A 81 -7.81 9.18 6.59
C THR A 81 -8.67 10.28 5.98
N LEU A 82 -8.89 10.24 4.66
CA LEU A 82 -9.65 11.27 3.95
C LEU A 82 -11.16 11.11 4.11
N PHE A 83 -11.67 9.89 4.05
CA PHE A 83 -13.11 9.64 3.90
C PHE A 83 -13.71 8.79 5.02
N GLY A 84 -12.90 8.26 5.94
CA GLY A 84 -13.38 7.32 6.95
C GLY A 84 -13.67 5.95 6.32
N ARG A 85 -14.58 5.20 6.94
CA ARG A 85 -14.95 3.89 6.43
C ARG A 85 -15.88 4.03 5.23
N VAL A 86 -15.35 3.69 4.07
CA VAL A 86 -16.10 3.62 2.82
C VAL A 86 -15.92 2.22 2.25
N LYS A 87 -16.62 1.93 1.16
CA LYS A 87 -16.53 0.63 0.50
C LYS A 87 -15.07 0.35 0.09
N PRO A 88 -14.48 -0.77 0.53
CA PRO A 88 -13.13 -1.14 0.09
C PRO A 88 -13.09 -1.28 -1.43
N HIS A 89 -12.04 -0.76 -2.06
CA HIS A 89 -11.86 -0.74 -3.51
C HIS A 89 -12.99 0.00 -4.25
N GLY A 90 -13.71 0.89 -3.55
CA GLY A 90 -14.73 1.73 -4.16
C GLY A 90 -14.12 2.93 -4.87
N LYS A 91 -14.98 3.87 -5.28
CA LYS A 91 -14.57 5.01 -6.13
C LYS A 91 -13.48 5.88 -5.46
N GLU A 92 -13.53 6.03 -4.13
CA GLU A 92 -12.56 6.86 -3.41
C GLU A 92 -11.17 6.25 -3.49
N TRP A 93 -11.05 4.96 -3.19
CA TRP A 93 -9.78 4.25 -3.28
C TRP A 93 -9.27 4.18 -4.72
N GLN A 94 -10.17 3.91 -5.68
CA GLN A 94 -9.81 3.87 -7.10
C GLN A 94 -9.22 5.20 -7.57
N SER A 95 -9.82 6.31 -7.12
CA SER A 95 -9.33 7.64 -7.46
C SER A 95 -7.90 7.85 -6.95
N ILE A 96 -7.62 7.42 -5.72
CA ILE A 96 -6.27 7.52 -5.15
C ILE A 96 -5.27 6.72 -5.98
N MET A 97 -5.62 5.49 -6.32
CA MET A 97 -4.74 4.63 -7.12
C MET A 97 -4.41 5.26 -8.47
N ARG A 98 -5.41 5.83 -9.15
CA ARG A 98 -5.21 6.44 -10.47
C ARG A 98 -4.48 7.77 -10.40
N GLN A 99 -4.90 8.64 -9.49
CA GLN A 99 -4.41 10.01 -9.48
C GLN A 99 -3.05 10.16 -8.82
N ILE A 100 -2.78 9.44 -7.75
CA ILE A 100 -1.52 9.56 -7.03
C ILE A 100 -0.49 8.55 -7.53
N TYR A 101 -0.88 7.28 -7.60
CA TYR A 101 0.07 6.21 -7.90
C TYR A 101 0.09 5.81 -9.36
N GLN A 102 -0.86 6.34 -10.16
CA GLN A 102 -0.94 6.12 -11.61
C GLN A 102 -1.01 4.62 -11.95
N LEU A 103 -1.77 3.89 -11.13
CA LEU A 103 -1.96 2.45 -11.28
C LEU A 103 -3.40 2.15 -11.65
N THR A 104 -3.59 1.06 -12.42
CA THR A 104 -4.91 0.51 -12.66
C THR A 104 -5.42 -0.09 -11.34
N PRO A 105 -6.59 0.35 -10.84
CA PRO A 105 -7.08 -0.11 -9.55
C PRO A 105 -7.70 -1.49 -9.65
N THR A 106 -6.92 -2.53 -9.36
CA THR A 106 -7.41 -3.91 -9.31
C THR A 106 -7.72 -4.29 -7.87
N THR A 107 -8.83 -5.01 -7.66
CA THR A 107 -9.27 -5.38 -6.32
C THR A 107 -8.43 -6.48 -5.69
N LYS A 108 -7.74 -7.28 -6.51
CA LYS A 108 -6.88 -8.37 -6.06
C LYS A 108 -5.48 -8.17 -6.61
N HIS A 109 -4.49 -8.62 -5.85
CA HIS A 109 -3.12 -8.65 -6.33
C HIS A 109 -2.95 -9.81 -7.32
N HIS A 110 -2.29 -9.52 -8.43
CA HIS A 110 -2.03 -10.50 -9.48
C HIS A 110 -0.55 -10.87 -9.48
N LEU A 111 -0.20 -11.80 -8.60
CA LEU A 111 1.18 -12.30 -8.53
C LEU A 111 1.41 -13.27 -9.68
N PRO A 112 2.53 -13.11 -10.40
CA PRO A 112 2.86 -14.02 -11.51
C PRO A 112 3.16 -15.44 -11.04
#